data_793a741f8901970d50c72b7b0968b19b
#
_entry.id   793a741f8901970d50c72b7b0968b19b
#
_cell.length_a   1.000
_cell.length_b   1.000
_cell.length_c   1.000
_cell.angle_alpha   90.00
_cell.angle_beta   90.00
_cell.angle_gamma   90.00
#
_symmetry.space_group_name_H-M   'P 1'
#
loop_
_entity.id
_entity.type
_entity.pdbx_description
1 polymer ?
#
loop_
_entity_poly.entity_id
_entity_poly.type
_entity_poly.pdbx_seq_one_letter_code
_entity_poly.pdbx_strand_id
1 'polypeptide(L)'
;SGPYVVEKIDAGRSISYKRNPNYWAKDLPINKGRYNFDHLKYVYYRNWDIAFEGFKSGQYTLHEETNPKKWVTDYHFPAVKAGLVTQYKFRHHNPIATESYVFNTRRKPFNDIRFRQALTYAYDFEWQNKALFYGQYQRLQSYFENSDLAATGRPSNNEMAILKPLLPKLSPVMQKAVLADWKYPASDASGFNRQNLLIARQLLIQAGYKIKEGQLYTPEGKPVKIEFLIQQDGKQRTLMPFVRNLKKLGININ
;
A
#
# COMPACT_ATOMS: atom_id res chain seq x y z
N SER A 1 -32.54 9.20 -10.00
CA SER A 1 -32.15 9.64 -8.66
C SER A 1 -31.67 8.45 -7.82
N GLY A 2 -30.71 8.68 -6.93
CA GLY A 2 -30.11 7.64 -6.08
C GLY A 2 -30.93 7.34 -4.82
N PRO A 3 -30.37 6.49 -3.91
CA PRO A 3 -31.03 6.10 -2.66
C PRO A 3 -31.18 7.26 -1.66
N TYR A 4 -30.39 8.32 -1.83
CA TYR A 4 -30.46 9.54 -1.05
C TYR A 4 -30.58 10.76 -1.96
N VAL A 5 -31.23 11.80 -1.46
CA VAL A 5 -31.35 13.11 -2.08
C VAL A 5 -30.77 14.17 -1.14
N VAL A 6 -30.22 15.23 -1.70
CA VAL A 6 -29.73 16.36 -0.90
C VAL A 6 -30.91 17.02 -0.16
N GLU A 7 -30.74 17.19 1.13
CA GLU A 7 -31.74 17.86 2.00
C GLU A 7 -31.29 19.28 2.34
N LYS A 8 -30.02 19.45 2.73
CA LYS A 8 -29.48 20.75 3.13
C LYS A 8 -27.99 20.84 2.80
N ILE A 9 -27.58 22.00 2.34
CA ILE A 9 -26.17 22.37 2.15
C ILE A 9 -25.86 23.56 3.05
N ASP A 10 -24.83 23.40 3.89
CA ASP A 10 -24.19 24.48 4.64
C ASP A 10 -22.78 24.62 4.05
N ALA A 11 -22.61 25.62 3.16
CA ALA A 11 -21.44 25.76 2.33
C ALA A 11 -20.14 25.83 3.17
N GLY A 12 -19.18 24.96 2.82
CA GLY A 12 -17.90 24.83 3.51
C GLY A 12 -17.95 24.12 4.87
N ARG A 13 -19.14 23.72 5.37
CA ARG A 13 -19.30 23.08 6.68
C ARG A 13 -19.91 21.69 6.62
N SER A 14 -21.06 21.55 5.95
CA SER A 14 -21.73 20.24 5.91
C SER A 14 -22.70 20.08 4.74
N ILE A 15 -22.94 18.82 4.36
CA ILE A 15 -24.03 18.43 3.46
C ILE A 15 -24.86 17.36 4.16
N SER A 16 -26.18 17.55 4.17
CA SER A 16 -27.14 16.57 4.69
C SER A 16 -27.94 15.97 3.55
N TYR A 17 -28.13 14.67 3.63
CA TYR A 17 -28.95 13.90 2.70
C TYR A 17 -30.06 13.20 3.47
N LYS A 18 -31.22 13.08 2.84
CA LYS A 18 -32.33 12.23 3.32
C LYS A 18 -32.55 11.05 2.41
N ARG A 19 -33.02 9.95 2.98
CA ARG A 19 -33.37 8.75 2.22
C ARG A 19 -34.47 9.07 1.22
N ASN A 20 -34.32 8.60 0.00
CA ASN A 20 -35.28 8.75 -1.08
C ASN A 20 -36.32 7.61 -1.02
N PRO A 21 -37.58 7.86 -0.57
CA PRO A 21 -38.60 6.82 -0.51
C PRO A 21 -38.96 6.26 -1.91
N ASN A 22 -38.76 7.07 -2.94
CA ASN A 22 -39.07 6.74 -4.34
C ASN A 22 -37.86 6.21 -5.10
N TYR A 23 -36.85 5.67 -4.40
CA TYR A 23 -35.70 5.08 -5.07
C TYR A 23 -36.12 3.83 -5.84
N TRP A 24 -35.95 3.87 -7.17
CA TRP A 24 -36.42 2.82 -8.09
C TRP A 24 -35.84 1.44 -7.84
N ALA A 25 -34.63 1.38 -7.31
CA ALA A 25 -33.89 0.13 -7.09
C ALA A 25 -33.98 -0.37 -5.63
N LYS A 26 -34.83 0.21 -4.77
CA LYS A 26 -34.90 -0.13 -3.33
C LYS A 26 -35.18 -1.62 -3.07
N ASP A 27 -35.99 -2.23 -3.90
CA ASP A 27 -36.44 -3.61 -3.75
C ASP A 27 -35.58 -4.63 -4.51
N LEU A 28 -34.56 -4.17 -5.25
CA LEU A 28 -33.65 -5.08 -5.94
C LEU A 28 -32.82 -5.94 -4.96
N PRO A 29 -32.57 -7.21 -5.27
CA PRO A 29 -31.84 -8.12 -4.38
C PRO A 29 -30.47 -7.56 -3.93
N ILE A 30 -29.75 -6.85 -4.81
CA ILE A 30 -28.44 -6.25 -4.51
C ILE A 30 -28.52 -5.14 -3.44
N ASN A 31 -29.70 -4.54 -3.25
CA ASN A 31 -29.90 -3.43 -2.32
C ASN A 31 -30.56 -3.85 -1.00
N LYS A 32 -30.91 -5.14 -0.84
CA LYS A 32 -31.44 -5.64 0.43
C LYS A 32 -30.42 -5.44 1.55
N GLY A 33 -30.86 -4.85 2.66
CA GLY A 33 -30.00 -4.52 3.81
C GLY A 33 -29.09 -3.30 3.62
N ARG A 34 -29.25 -2.54 2.51
CA ARG A 34 -28.53 -1.28 2.26
C ARG A 34 -29.41 -0.06 2.51
N TYR A 35 -28.74 1.10 2.61
CA TYR A 35 -29.41 2.41 2.72
C TYR A 35 -30.39 2.51 3.91
N ASN A 36 -29.96 2.00 5.07
CA ASN A 36 -30.82 1.85 6.25
C ASN A 36 -31.01 3.16 7.06
N PHE A 37 -30.14 4.15 6.87
CA PHE A 37 -30.22 5.42 7.58
C PHE A 37 -31.22 6.36 6.90
N ASP A 38 -32.04 7.07 7.70
CA ASP A 38 -32.96 8.06 7.16
C ASP A 38 -32.26 9.34 6.74
N HIS A 39 -31.24 9.74 7.51
CA HIS A 39 -30.40 10.90 7.23
C HIS A 39 -28.92 10.56 7.28
N LEU A 40 -28.17 11.14 6.35
CA LEU A 40 -26.70 11.11 6.32
C LEU A 40 -26.21 12.56 6.34
N LYS A 41 -25.32 12.90 7.27
CA LYS A 41 -24.69 14.20 7.35
C LYS A 41 -23.19 14.07 7.22
N TYR A 42 -22.61 14.71 6.22
CA TYR A 42 -21.17 14.82 6.05
C TYR A 42 -20.72 16.17 6.59
N VAL A 43 -19.81 16.14 7.56
CA VAL A 43 -19.22 17.34 8.17
C VAL A 43 -17.80 17.50 7.65
N TYR A 44 -17.47 18.67 7.15
CA TYR A 44 -16.16 18.96 6.57
C TYR A 44 -15.27 19.69 7.58
N TYR A 45 -14.04 19.26 7.68
CA TYR A 45 -13.01 19.84 8.52
C TYR A 45 -11.80 20.23 7.68
N ARG A 46 -11.01 21.17 8.17
CA ARG A 46 -9.81 21.67 7.48
C ARG A 46 -8.77 20.57 7.24
N ASN A 47 -8.64 19.64 8.18
CA ASN A 47 -7.73 18.50 8.11
C ASN A 47 -8.22 17.35 9.00
N TRP A 48 -7.58 16.20 8.87
CA TRP A 48 -7.93 14.98 9.59
C TRP A 48 -7.72 15.06 11.11
N ASP A 49 -6.78 15.88 11.61
CA ASP A 49 -6.55 16.01 13.04
C ASP A 49 -7.71 16.77 13.69
N ILE A 50 -8.15 17.86 13.06
CA ILE A 50 -9.34 18.62 13.53
C ILE A 50 -10.62 17.77 13.41
N ALA A 51 -10.75 16.96 12.35
CA ALA A 51 -11.87 16.03 12.22
C ALA A 51 -11.88 15.03 13.39
N PHE A 52 -10.74 14.48 13.77
CA PHE A 52 -10.66 13.56 14.90
C PHE A 52 -11.03 14.22 16.24
N GLU A 53 -10.63 15.47 16.47
CA GLU A 53 -11.10 16.23 17.66
C GLU A 53 -12.63 16.44 17.62
N GLY A 54 -13.20 16.71 16.44
CA GLY A 54 -14.66 16.77 16.25
C GLY A 54 -15.34 15.44 16.58
N PHE A 55 -14.74 14.31 16.20
CA PHE A 55 -15.24 12.98 16.58
C PHE A 55 -15.19 12.76 18.09
N LYS A 56 -14.06 13.05 18.73
CA LYS A 56 -13.93 12.91 20.19
C LYS A 56 -14.93 13.74 20.99
N SER A 57 -15.32 14.88 20.44
CA SER A 57 -16.35 15.78 21.03
C SER A 57 -17.79 15.42 20.64
N GLY A 58 -18.00 14.33 19.87
CA GLY A 58 -19.33 13.87 19.50
C GLY A 58 -20.03 14.67 18.41
N GLN A 59 -19.29 15.48 17.61
CA GLN A 59 -19.88 16.26 16.53
C GLN A 59 -20.38 15.41 15.36
N TYR A 60 -19.88 14.18 15.25
CA TYR A 60 -20.36 13.16 14.32
C TYR A 60 -20.14 11.76 14.91
N THR A 61 -20.84 10.76 14.38
CA THR A 61 -21.01 9.45 15.03
C THR A 61 -20.20 8.33 14.38
N LEU A 62 -19.75 8.47 13.14
CA LEU A 62 -18.95 7.47 12.43
C LEU A 62 -17.66 8.11 11.94
N HIS A 63 -16.51 7.55 12.36
CA HIS A 63 -15.19 7.94 11.92
C HIS A 63 -14.48 6.76 11.26
N GLU A 64 -14.07 6.93 10.02
CA GLU A 64 -13.24 5.97 9.32
C GLU A 64 -11.76 6.31 9.57
N GLU A 65 -11.09 5.50 10.38
CA GLU A 65 -9.68 5.73 10.71
C GLU A 65 -8.78 4.98 9.73
N THR A 66 -8.02 5.73 8.95
CA THR A 66 -7.07 5.20 7.97
C THR A 66 -5.61 5.29 8.44
N ASN A 67 -5.35 5.96 9.57
CA ASN A 67 -4.02 6.11 10.12
C ASN A 67 -3.73 4.98 11.13
N PRO A 68 -2.81 4.04 10.81
CA PRO A 68 -2.54 2.90 11.68
C PRO A 68 -1.97 3.30 13.05
N LYS A 69 -1.24 4.42 13.12
CA LYS A 69 -0.75 4.95 14.40
C LYS A 69 -1.93 5.39 15.26
N LYS A 70 -2.79 6.29 14.75
CA LYS A 70 -3.96 6.76 15.51
C LYS A 70 -4.84 5.60 15.95
N TRP A 71 -5.10 4.64 15.06
CA TRP A 71 -5.86 3.45 15.39
C TRP A 71 -5.36 2.73 16.64
N VAL A 72 -4.04 2.63 16.82
CA VAL A 72 -3.43 1.91 17.93
C VAL A 72 -3.25 2.80 19.17
N THR A 73 -2.94 4.11 18.98
CA THR A 73 -2.46 4.95 20.08
C THR A 73 -3.48 5.97 20.58
N ASP A 74 -4.50 6.37 19.80
CA ASP A 74 -5.27 7.56 20.13
C ASP A 74 -6.71 7.26 20.60
N TYR A 75 -7.18 6.00 20.49
CA TYR A 75 -8.54 5.60 20.88
C TYR A 75 -8.62 5.17 22.35
N HIS A 76 -8.20 6.05 23.27
CA HIS A 76 -8.28 5.85 24.71
C HIS A 76 -8.86 7.07 25.47
N PHE A 77 -9.56 7.96 24.74
CA PHE A 77 -10.23 9.14 25.30
C PHE A 77 -11.49 8.75 26.11
N PRO A 78 -12.06 9.68 26.91
CA PRO A 78 -13.11 9.36 27.88
C PRO A 78 -14.31 8.61 27.29
N ALA A 79 -14.80 8.96 26.09
CA ALA A 79 -15.93 8.29 25.47
C ALA A 79 -15.64 6.81 25.12
N VAL A 80 -14.41 6.47 24.75
CA VAL A 80 -13.98 5.07 24.54
C VAL A 80 -13.99 4.32 25.87
N LYS A 81 -13.41 4.90 26.92
CA LYS A 81 -13.40 4.31 28.26
C LYS A 81 -14.80 4.10 28.83
N ALA A 82 -15.73 4.97 28.50
CA ALA A 82 -17.15 4.89 28.90
C ALA A 82 -17.98 3.94 28.02
N GLY A 83 -17.38 3.30 26.99
CA GLY A 83 -18.09 2.41 26.07
C GLY A 83 -19.02 3.11 25.07
N LEU A 84 -18.96 4.46 24.98
CA LEU A 84 -19.75 5.24 24.04
C LEU A 84 -19.17 5.25 22.63
N VAL A 85 -17.88 4.93 22.49
CA VAL A 85 -17.17 4.78 21.22
C VAL A 85 -16.52 3.41 21.20
N THR A 86 -16.72 2.68 20.10
CA THR A 86 -16.16 1.34 19.89
C THR A 86 -15.38 1.30 18.58
N GLN A 87 -14.21 0.65 18.60
CA GLN A 87 -13.41 0.40 17.40
C GLN A 87 -13.81 -0.94 16.77
N TYR A 88 -14.06 -0.96 15.46
CA TYR A 88 -14.34 -2.16 14.70
C TYR A 88 -13.41 -2.29 13.50
N LYS A 89 -12.93 -3.50 13.24
CA LYS A 89 -12.26 -3.89 11.99
C LYS A 89 -13.19 -4.79 11.19
N PHE A 90 -13.59 -4.31 10.03
CA PHE A 90 -14.42 -5.08 9.11
C PHE A 90 -13.52 -5.75 8.08
N ARG A 91 -13.63 -7.08 7.97
CA ARG A 91 -13.06 -7.81 6.83
C ARG A 91 -13.99 -7.66 5.64
N HIS A 92 -13.42 -7.40 4.49
CA HIS A 92 -14.15 -7.33 3.22
C HIS A 92 -13.39 -8.10 2.14
N HIS A 93 -14.08 -8.44 1.05
CA HIS A 93 -13.52 -9.15 -0.10
C HIS A 93 -13.35 -8.23 -1.33
N ASN A 94 -13.37 -6.93 -1.13
CA ASN A 94 -13.10 -5.99 -2.21
C ASN A 94 -11.62 -6.04 -2.58
N PRO A 95 -11.27 -6.02 -3.87
CA PRO A 95 -9.88 -5.89 -4.29
C PRO A 95 -9.20 -4.69 -3.63
N ILE A 96 -7.96 -4.87 -3.22
CA ILE A 96 -7.16 -3.82 -2.58
C ILE A 96 -6.30 -3.16 -3.67
N ALA A 97 -6.29 -1.83 -3.69
CA ALA A 97 -5.42 -1.08 -4.58
C ALA A 97 -3.94 -1.33 -4.24
N THR A 98 -3.14 -1.57 -5.27
CA THR A 98 -1.71 -1.78 -5.10
C THR A 98 -1.02 -0.45 -4.80
N GLU A 99 -0.45 -0.31 -3.62
CA GLU A 99 0.43 0.80 -3.26
C GLU A 99 1.89 0.34 -3.38
N SER A 100 2.65 0.95 -4.29
CA SER A 100 4.02 0.52 -4.59
C SER A 100 4.89 1.65 -5.14
N TYR A 101 6.21 1.46 -5.07
CA TYR A 101 7.16 2.27 -5.83
C TYR A 101 7.27 1.71 -7.25
N VAL A 102 6.81 2.48 -8.24
CA VAL A 102 6.77 2.06 -9.64
C VAL A 102 8.06 2.48 -10.35
N PHE A 103 8.77 1.52 -10.95
CA PHE A 103 9.98 1.78 -11.70
C PHE A 103 9.70 2.09 -13.16
N ASN A 104 10.29 3.16 -13.69
CA ASN A 104 10.29 3.39 -15.13
C ASN A 104 11.30 2.45 -15.82
N THR A 105 10.84 1.25 -16.19
CA THR A 105 11.68 0.19 -16.78
C THR A 105 12.24 0.52 -18.16
N ARG A 106 11.79 1.61 -18.80
CA ARG A 106 12.35 2.12 -20.07
C ARG A 106 13.63 2.92 -19.86
N ARG A 107 13.93 3.31 -18.61
CA ARG A 107 15.11 4.11 -18.27
C ARG A 107 16.17 3.26 -17.54
N LYS A 108 17.44 3.49 -17.84
CA LYS A 108 18.54 3.04 -16.98
C LYS A 108 18.47 3.78 -15.63
N PRO A 109 18.77 3.11 -14.51
CA PRO A 109 19.20 1.73 -14.38
C PRO A 109 18.04 0.73 -14.24
N PHE A 110 16.77 1.17 -14.26
CA PHE A 110 15.61 0.33 -13.97
C PHE A 110 15.25 -0.68 -15.07
N ASN A 111 15.85 -0.61 -16.25
CA ASN A 111 15.69 -1.60 -17.30
C ASN A 111 16.34 -2.96 -16.95
N ASP A 112 17.35 -3.00 -16.05
CA ASP A 112 17.95 -4.24 -15.57
C ASP A 112 17.12 -4.83 -14.42
N ILE A 113 16.67 -6.08 -14.59
CA ILE A 113 15.89 -6.78 -13.56
C ILE A 113 16.66 -6.97 -12.25
N ARG A 114 18.00 -7.22 -12.34
CA ARG A 114 18.85 -7.41 -11.16
C ARG A 114 18.95 -6.13 -10.33
N PHE A 115 18.96 -4.98 -10.98
CA PHE A 115 18.91 -3.70 -10.30
C PHE A 115 17.59 -3.53 -9.54
N ARG A 116 16.44 -3.81 -10.18
CA ARG A 116 15.13 -3.77 -9.53
C ARG A 116 15.01 -4.74 -8.36
N GLN A 117 15.53 -5.96 -8.54
CA GLN A 117 15.59 -6.95 -7.45
C GLN A 117 16.44 -6.45 -6.27
N ALA A 118 17.59 -5.83 -6.53
CA ALA A 118 18.42 -5.23 -5.48
C ALA A 118 17.66 -4.17 -4.68
N LEU A 119 16.87 -3.32 -5.36
CA LEU A 119 16.00 -2.34 -4.69
C LEU A 119 14.91 -3.03 -3.85
N THR A 120 14.34 -4.13 -4.34
CA THR A 120 13.33 -4.91 -3.61
C THR A 120 13.91 -5.50 -2.30
N TYR A 121 15.15 -6.01 -2.34
CA TYR A 121 15.85 -6.48 -1.14
C TYR A 121 16.22 -5.33 -0.18
N ALA A 122 16.47 -4.14 -0.69
CA ALA A 122 16.77 -2.97 0.15
C ALA A 122 15.54 -2.43 0.90
N TYR A 123 14.32 -2.78 0.46
CA TYR A 123 13.09 -2.34 1.12
C TYR A 123 12.76 -3.24 2.31
N ASP A 124 12.86 -2.70 3.51
CA ASP A 124 12.60 -3.40 4.77
C ASP A 124 11.15 -3.18 5.21
N PHE A 125 10.24 -4.00 4.67
CA PHE A 125 8.81 -3.90 4.97
C PHE A 125 8.52 -4.26 6.43
N GLU A 126 9.11 -5.32 6.95
CA GLU A 126 8.83 -5.85 8.28
C GLU A 126 9.15 -4.82 9.37
N TRP A 127 10.31 -4.15 9.25
CA TRP A 127 10.65 -3.07 10.16
C TRP A 127 9.71 -1.87 10.00
N GLN A 128 9.40 -1.47 8.77
CA GLN A 128 8.48 -0.36 8.56
C GLN A 128 7.09 -0.67 9.11
N ASN A 129 6.60 -1.89 8.89
CA ASN A 129 5.31 -2.32 9.43
C ASN A 129 5.30 -2.26 10.96
N LYS A 130 6.36 -2.77 11.60
CA LYS A 130 6.49 -2.72 13.05
C LYS A 130 6.62 -1.29 13.59
N ALA A 131 7.55 -0.50 13.03
CA ALA A 131 7.95 0.79 13.58
C ALA A 131 7.03 1.96 13.17
N LEU A 132 6.46 1.93 11.96
CA LEU A 132 5.67 3.03 11.42
C LEU A 132 4.18 2.72 11.34
N PHE A 133 3.80 1.45 11.13
CA PHE A 133 2.43 1.03 10.89
C PHE A 133 1.87 0.14 12.01
N TYR A 134 2.63 -0.04 13.10
CA TYR A 134 2.18 -0.76 14.30
C TYR A 134 1.67 -2.18 14.02
N GLY A 135 2.26 -2.86 13.02
CA GLY A 135 1.87 -4.20 12.59
C GLY A 135 0.51 -4.28 11.90
N GLN A 136 -0.08 -3.14 11.48
CA GLN A 136 -1.44 -3.12 10.92
C GLN A 136 -1.49 -3.45 9.43
N TYR A 137 -0.35 -3.52 8.75
CA TYR A 137 -0.30 -3.78 7.31
C TYR A 137 0.21 -5.18 6.99
N GLN A 138 -0.21 -5.66 5.84
CA GLN A 138 0.30 -6.87 5.21
C GLN A 138 0.96 -6.51 3.89
N ARG A 139 2.09 -7.14 3.57
CA ARG A 139 2.76 -6.93 2.28
C ARG A 139 1.95 -7.59 1.18
N LEU A 140 1.60 -6.82 0.15
CA LEU A 140 0.89 -7.34 -1.00
C LEU A 140 1.76 -8.34 -1.77
N GLN A 141 1.17 -9.46 -2.19
CA GLN A 141 1.84 -10.52 -2.96
C GLN A 141 1.32 -10.57 -4.40
N SER A 142 0.15 -10.01 -4.66
CA SER A 142 -0.51 -10.01 -5.96
C SER A 142 -1.01 -8.61 -6.32
N TYR A 143 -1.15 -8.33 -7.62
CA TYR A 143 -1.86 -7.13 -8.11
C TYR A 143 -3.37 -7.19 -7.84
N PHE A 144 -3.91 -8.39 -7.61
CA PHE A 144 -5.33 -8.64 -7.35
C PHE A 144 -5.57 -9.04 -5.89
N GLU A 145 -4.73 -8.57 -4.98
CA GLU A 145 -4.80 -8.89 -3.55
C GLU A 145 -6.21 -8.75 -2.98
N ASN A 146 -6.57 -9.63 -2.05
CA ASN A 146 -7.88 -9.71 -1.40
C ASN A 146 -9.05 -10.05 -2.37
N SER A 147 -8.76 -10.68 -3.50
CA SER A 147 -9.78 -11.17 -4.44
C SER A 147 -9.48 -12.59 -4.89
N ASP A 148 -10.46 -13.25 -5.50
CA ASP A 148 -10.31 -14.60 -6.06
C ASP A 148 -9.30 -14.69 -7.22
N LEU A 149 -8.89 -13.53 -7.75
CA LEU A 149 -7.87 -13.43 -8.80
C LEU A 149 -6.46 -13.28 -8.25
N ALA A 150 -6.29 -13.23 -6.94
CA ALA A 150 -4.97 -13.12 -6.33
C ALA A 150 -4.14 -14.39 -6.58
N ALA A 151 -2.97 -14.23 -7.20
CA ALA A 151 -2.04 -15.34 -7.40
C ALA A 151 -1.47 -15.80 -6.06
N THR A 152 -1.55 -17.10 -5.78
CA THR A 152 -1.04 -17.72 -4.55
C THR A 152 -0.26 -19.00 -4.89
N GLY A 153 0.95 -19.11 -4.34
CA GLY A 153 1.77 -20.31 -4.51
C GLY A 153 2.25 -20.53 -5.94
N ARG A 154 2.40 -21.81 -6.31
CA ARG A 154 2.75 -22.22 -7.67
C ARG A 154 1.49 -22.42 -8.51
N PRO A 155 1.60 -22.29 -9.85
CA PRO A 155 0.47 -22.57 -10.73
C PRO A 155 -0.12 -23.95 -10.50
N SER A 156 -1.45 -24.02 -10.42
CA SER A 156 -2.23 -25.27 -10.36
C SER A 156 -2.12 -26.03 -11.70
N ASN A 157 -2.59 -27.28 -11.72
CA ASN A 157 -2.60 -28.08 -12.95
C ASN A 157 -3.44 -27.40 -14.07
N ASN A 158 -4.53 -26.74 -13.74
CA ASN A 158 -5.38 -26.04 -14.71
C ASN A 158 -4.66 -24.80 -15.26
N GLU A 159 -4.01 -24.02 -14.41
CA GLU A 159 -3.19 -22.88 -14.83
C GLU A 159 -1.99 -23.34 -15.67
N MET A 160 -1.36 -24.47 -15.30
CA MET A 160 -0.27 -25.04 -16.09
C MET A 160 -0.72 -25.48 -17.49
N ALA A 161 -1.95 -25.96 -17.66
CA ALA A 161 -2.49 -26.28 -18.97
C ALA A 161 -2.54 -25.05 -19.90
N ILE A 162 -2.85 -23.88 -19.33
CA ILE A 162 -2.88 -22.59 -20.04
C ILE A 162 -1.45 -22.03 -20.25
N LEU A 163 -0.59 -22.14 -19.24
CA LEU A 163 0.74 -21.56 -19.27
C LEU A 163 1.71 -22.34 -20.17
N LYS A 164 1.62 -23.67 -20.19
CA LYS A 164 2.55 -24.57 -20.89
C LYS A 164 2.81 -24.19 -22.37
N PRO A 165 1.77 -23.89 -23.21
CA PRO A 165 2.00 -23.45 -24.60
C PRO A 165 2.61 -22.05 -24.72
N LEU A 166 2.57 -21.23 -23.65
CA LEU A 166 3.09 -19.87 -23.63
C LEU A 166 4.54 -19.80 -23.15
N LEU A 167 4.98 -20.78 -22.32
CA LEU A 167 6.33 -20.79 -21.74
C LEU A 167 7.46 -20.62 -22.77
N PRO A 168 7.44 -21.31 -23.95
CA PRO A 168 8.51 -21.13 -24.94
C PRO A 168 8.62 -19.70 -25.50
N LYS A 169 7.56 -18.88 -25.38
CA LYS A 169 7.54 -17.48 -25.82
C LYS A 169 8.15 -16.52 -24.78
N LEU A 170 8.42 -17.02 -23.58
CA LEU A 170 8.98 -16.23 -22.47
C LEU A 170 10.51 -16.41 -22.42
N SER A 171 11.22 -15.38 -21.94
CA SER A 171 12.64 -15.53 -21.62
C SER A 171 12.86 -16.57 -20.50
N PRO A 172 14.03 -17.21 -20.42
CA PRO A 172 14.32 -18.21 -19.37
C PRO A 172 14.09 -17.69 -17.95
N VAL A 173 14.38 -16.41 -17.70
CA VAL A 173 14.15 -15.75 -16.42
C VAL A 173 12.65 -15.66 -16.12
N MET A 174 11.84 -15.28 -17.11
CA MET A 174 10.38 -15.19 -16.96
C MET A 174 9.73 -16.56 -16.81
N GLN A 175 10.18 -17.58 -17.55
CA GLN A 175 9.71 -18.97 -17.38
C GLN A 175 9.89 -19.43 -15.93
N LYS A 176 11.08 -19.21 -15.38
CA LYS A 176 11.38 -19.56 -13.98
C LYS A 176 10.49 -18.77 -13.00
N ALA A 177 10.29 -17.49 -13.24
CA ALA A 177 9.51 -16.62 -12.37
C ALA A 177 8.02 -17.01 -12.34
N VAL A 178 7.43 -17.32 -13.50
CA VAL A 178 6.00 -17.71 -13.61
C VAL A 178 5.72 -19.05 -12.93
N LEU A 179 6.70 -19.96 -12.89
CA LEU A 179 6.56 -21.29 -12.28
C LEU A 179 6.94 -21.33 -10.79
N ALA A 180 7.43 -20.24 -10.23
CA ALA A 180 7.88 -20.19 -8.85
C ALA A 180 6.74 -19.85 -7.89
N ASP A 181 6.82 -20.34 -6.66
CA ASP A 181 6.14 -19.74 -5.50
C ASP A 181 6.91 -18.48 -5.11
N TRP A 182 6.61 -17.37 -5.78
CA TRP A 182 7.37 -16.15 -5.59
C TRP A 182 6.91 -15.41 -4.33
N LYS A 183 7.87 -15.01 -3.52
CA LYS A 183 7.64 -14.21 -2.31
C LYS A 183 8.61 -13.05 -2.24
N TYR A 184 8.15 -11.95 -1.70
CA TYR A 184 9.04 -10.84 -1.39
C TYR A 184 10.09 -11.24 -0.34
N PRO A 185 11.31 -10.69 -0.41
CA PRO A 185 12.28 -10.86 0.66
C PRO A 185 11.70 -10.38 1.98
N ALA A 186 11.82 -11.20 3.03
CA ALA A 186 11.47 -10.82 4.39
C ALA A 186 12.72 -10.42 5.17
N SER A 187 12.56 -9.61 6.21
CA SER A 187 13.62 -9.23 7.15
C SER A 187 13.27 -9.69 8.57
N ASP A 188 14.22 -9.54 9.49
CA ASP A 188 14.03 -9.79 10.93
C ASP A 188 13.35 -8.61 11.68
N ALA A 189 12.92 -7.59 10.95
CA ALA A 189 12.36 -6.35 11.49
C ALA A 189 13.28 -5.61 12.47
N SER A 190 14.59 -5.84 12.43
CA SER A 190 15.58 -5.12 13.26
C SER A 190 15.86 -3.70 12.78
N GLY A 191 15.57 -3.40 11.51
CA GLY A 191 15.89 -2.15 10.83
C GLY A 191 17.32 -2.08 10.27
N PHE A 192 18.16 -3.09 10.53
CA PHE A 192 19.49 -3.19 9.92
C PHE A 192 19.45 -3.78 8.53
N ASN A 193 18.53 -4.73 8.28
CA ASN A 193 18.30 -5.39 7.00
C ASN A 193 19.59 -5.95 6.34
N ARG A 194 20.55 -6.39 7.16
CA ARG A 194 21.92 -6.69 6.72
C ARG A 194 21.99 -7.79 5.66
N GLN A 195 21.28 -8.89 5.88
CA GLN A 195 21.32 -10.03 4.96
C GLN A 195 20.76 -9.66 3.59
N ASN A 196 19.61 -8.99 3.55
CA ASN A 196 19.00 -8.53 2.32
C ASN A 196 19.87 -7.49 1.59
N LEU A 197 20.55 -6.60 2.32
CA LEU A 197 21.49 -5.63 1.73
C LEU A 197 22.73 -6.31 1.14
N LEU A 198 23.21 -7.41 1.72
CA LEU A 198 24.30 -8.20 1.11
C LEU A 198 23.85 -8.84 -0.20
N ILE A 199 22.65 -9.43 -0.25
CA ILE A 199 22.08 -9.98 -1.48
C ILE A 199 21.88 -8.87 -2.53
N ALA A 200 21.33 -7.71 -2.12
CA ALA A 200 21.18 -6.57 -3.00
C ALA A 200 22.52 -6.13 -3.61
N ARG A 201 23.57 -6.05 -2.80
CA ARG A 201 24.94 -5.72 -3.27
C ARG A 201 25.46 -6.75 -4.27
N GLN A 202 25.27 -8.04 -4.01
CA GLN A 202 25.67 -9.09 -4.94
C GLN A 202 24.96 -8.98 -6.30
N LEU A 203 23.65 -8.72 -6.30
CA LEU A 203 22.88 -8.50 -7.53
C LEU A 203 23.40 -7.31 -8.33
N LEU A 204 23.75 -6.21 -7.65
CA LEU A 204 24.35 -5.03 -8.31
C LEU A 204 25.72 -5.38 -8.91
N ILE A 205 26.57 -6.11 -8.20
CA ILE A 205 27.88 -6.54 -8.71
C ILE A 205 27.70 -7.46 -9.93
N GLN A 206 26.79 -8.44 -9.88
CA GLN A 206 26.46 -9.32 -11.01
C GLN A 206 25.90 -8.55 -12.22
N ALA A 207 25.27 -7.42 -11.99
CA ALA A 207 24.79 -6.51 -13.04
C ALA A 207 25.91 -5.59 -13.59
N GLY A 208 27.15 -5.73 -13.10
CA GLY A 208 28.31 -4.95 -13.56
C GLY A 208 28.51 -3.61 -12.84
N TYR A 209 27.70 -3.30 -11.83
CA TYR A 209 27.88 -2.09 -11.03
C TYR A 209 29.10 -2.23 -10.10
N LYS A 210 29.73 -1.09 -9.80
CA LYS A 210 30.91 -1.03 -8.92
C LYS A 210 30.68 0.02 -7.83
N ILE A 211 31.07 -0.32 -6.59
CA ILE A 211 31.07 0.65 -5.49
C ILE A 211 32.50 1.18 -5.33
N LYS A 212 32.65 2.51 -5.43
CA LYS A 212 33.91 3.22 -5.19
C LYS A 212 33.62 4.37 -4.22
N GLU A 213 34.42 4.45 -3.16
CA GLU A 213 34.32 5.54 -2.14
C GLU A 213 32.88 5.74 -1.63
N GLY A 214 32.15 4.64 -1.40
CA GLY A 214 30.76 4.68 -0.91
C GLY A 214 29.70 5.05 -1.95
N GLN A 215 30.08 5.30 -3.22
CA GLN A 215 29.19 5.62 -4.32
C GLN A 215 29.07 4.46 -5.30
N LEU A 216 27.85 4.14 -5.75
CA LEU A 216 27.58 3.14 -6.78
C LEU A 216 27.74 3.76 -8.18
N TYR A 217 28.46 3.04 -9.06
CA TYR A 217 28.69 3.42 -10.46
C TYR A 217 28.09 2.38 -11.39
N THR A 218 27.54 2.84 -12.50
CA THR A 218 27.06 1.98 -13.60
C THR A 218 28.23 1.25 -14.27
N PRO A 219 27.98 0.20 -15.07
CA PRO A 219 29.01 -0.45 -15.89
C PRO A 219 29.80 0.55 -16.78
N GLU A 220 29.13 1.64 -17.22
CA GLU A 220 29.74 2.70 -18.03
C GLU A 220 30.51 3.75 -17.19
N GLY A 221 30.62 3.55 -15.87
CA GLY A 221 31.39 4.43 -14.97
C GLY A 221 30.66 5.70 -14.54
N LYS A 222 29.34 5.81 -14.72
CA LYS A 222 28.55 6.96 -14.27
C LYS A 222 28.01 6.73 -12.85
N PRO A 223 28.00 7.73 -11.96
CA PRO A 223 27.40 7.59 -10.63
C PRO A 223 25.90 7.33 -10.73
N VAL A 224 25.42 6.35 -9.94
CA VAL A 224 23.99 6.03 -9.88
C VAL A 224 23.27 7.04 -9.01
N LYS A 225 22.25 7.66 -9.58
CA LYS A 225 21.31 8.55 -8.89
C LYS A 225 19.89 8.09 -9.17
N ILE A 226 19.03 8.11 -8.17
CA ILE A 226 17.61 7.81 -8.29
C ILE A 226 16.82 9.02 -7.84
N GLU A 227 15.73 9.29 -8.53
CA GLU A 227 14.78 10.32 -8.21
C GLU A 227 13.44 9.65 -7.81
N PHE A 228 12.84 10.10 -6.71
CA PHE A 228 11.51 9.70 -6.30
C PHE A 228 10.52 10.84 -6.53
N LEU A 229 9.52 10.60 -7.37
CA LEU A 229 8.38 11.49 -7.50
C LEU A 229 7.35 11.15 -6.41
N ILE A 230 7.10 12.09 -5.51
CA ILE A 230 6.13 11.97 -4.42
C ILE A 230 4.94 12.86 -4.73
N GLN A 231 3.75 12.27 -4.82
CA GLN A 231 2.52 12.98 -5.15
C GLN A 231 1.83 13.62 -3.94
N GLN A 232 2.03 13.06 -2.74
CA GLN A 232 1.33 13.49 -1.52
C GLN A 232 2.31 13.87 -0.41
N ASP A 233 2.00 14.94 0.30
CA ASP A 233 2.70 15.30 1.52
C ASP A 233 2.57 14.19 2.57
N GLY A 234 3.61 14.00 3.39
CA GLY A 234 3.64 12.99 4.44
C GLY A 234 4.17 11.60 4.02
N LYS A 235 4.24 11.27 2.72
CA LYS A 235 4.86 10.03 2.24
C LYS A 235 6.37 9.97 2.47
N GLN A 236 7.01 11.10 2.72
CA GLN A 236 8.44 11.17 3.05
C GLN A 236 8.81 10.28 4.25
N ARG A 237 7.97 10.25 5.29
CA ARG A 237 8.21 9.44 6.49
C ARG A 237 8.37 7.96 6.16
N THR A 238 7.60 7.43 5.23
CA THR A 238 7.66 6.02 4.81
C THR A 238 8.77 5.76 3.80
N LEU A 239 9.18 6.76 3.03
CA LEU A 239 10.26 6.66 2.07
C LEU A 239 11.65 6.69 2.73
N MET A 240 11.85 7.50 3.78
CA MET A 240 13.18 7.72 4.37
C MET A 240 13.91 6.47 4.86
N PRO A 241 13.26 5.45 5.45
CA PRO A 241 13.93 4.20 5.79
C PRO A 241 14.47 3.46 4.56
N PHE A 242 13.73 3.48 3.45
CA PHE A 242 14.18 2.91 2.18
C PHE A 242 15.38 3.69 1.64
N VAL A 243 15.31 5.02 1.61
CA VAL A 243 16.44 5.90 1.22
C VAL A 243 17.70 5.60 2.01
N ARG A 244 17.58 5.38 3.33
CA ARG A 244 18.74 5.00 4.17
C ARG A 244 19.39 3.69 3.71
N ASN A 245 18.58 2.70 3.38
CA ASN A 245 19.10 1.42 2.89
C ASN A 245 19.73 1.54 1.50
N LEU A 246 19.15 2.35 0.61
CA LEU A 246 19.73 2.64 -0.70
C LEU A 246 21.09 3.35 -0.59
N LYS A 247 21.23 4.29 0.34
CA LYS A 247 22.51 4.95 0.63
C LYS A 247 23.58 3.97 1.09
N LYS A 248 23.24 2.92 1.89
CA LYS A 248 24.17 1.85 2.27
C LYS A 248 24.68 1.03 1.05
N LEU A 249 23.93 1.02 -0.04
CA LEU A 249 24.33 0.42 -1.31
C LEU A 249 25.09 1.41 -2.23
N GLY A 250 25.34 2.63 -1.77
CA GLY A 250 26.01 3.68 -2.54
C GLY A 250 25.11 4.37 -3.56
N ILE A 251 23.77 4.23 -3.44
CA ILE A 251 22.80 4.86 -4.35
C ILE A 251 22.41 6.22 -3.79
N ASN A 252 22.69 7.28 -4.54
CA ASN A 252 22.26 8.63 -4.20
C ASN A 252 20.81 8.88 -4.64
N ILE A 253 20.07 9.57 -3.76
CA ILE A 253 18.66 9.91 -3.97
C ILE A 253 18.54 11.44 -4.01
N ASN A 254 17.87 11.91 -5.03
CA ASN A 254 17.48 13.33 -5.18
C ASN A 254 16.01 13.49 -4.84
#